data_39878969dd73b6efa229e5b50d1b3843
#
_entry.id   39878969dd73b6efa229e5b50d1b3843
#
_cell.length_a   1.000
_cell.length_b   1.000
_cell.length_c   1.000
_cell.angle_alpha   90.00
_cell.angle_beta   90.00
_cell.angle_gamma   90.00
#
_symmetry.space_group_name_H-M   'P 1'
#
loop_
_entity.id
_entity.type
_entity.pdbx_description
1 polymer ?
#
loop_
_entity_poly.entity_id
_entity_poly.type
_entity_poly.pdbx_seq_one_letter_code
_entity_poly.pdbx_strand_id
1 'polypeptide(L)'
;MKATRTHQWTSLLLSGALVAGMMITPSLAAGGAELEFQYPSDVKAEDVTITVHEGVPADSGEDAVKALPEVKKNAEGDYLVSEPGTYSYWVRGDGYYNVCKIFNVTQKDLDAGSLKLEVETGKMAYTGYEPTSPNLANVPENYDQGARDSLLILWSDEVLDEYFSTDTLKNFKEYDTPFFTKDRADHQFTTQDEMMSYLTAKDQAEEDMYLYSLGKTPAYQYDMPIAVFTETDLSSAKSLEEAGELVSDNGKLTVWIQSQIHPNEPAAGEGALVMVSDLCGSYGEEVLDDVNVIVIPRINPDGSYLFTRSTYQDFDMNRDHMALKAPELAYLHTAYQYFMPEVVMDGHEFTFYGVTEDGYMKNADDMQSTPASSLNNDPLVNQLAEEAVDGLHKNATDSGLR
;
A
#
# COMPACT_ATOMS: atom_id res chain seq x y z
N MET A 1 -18.10 -25.18 15.08
CA MET A 1 -18.29 -25.33 13.63
C MET A 1 -17.83 -24.01 13.04
N LYS A 2 -16.63 -23.98 12.49
CA LYS A 2 -16.07 -22.76 11.91
C LYS A 2 -16.90 -22.36 10.69
N ALA A 3 -17.56 -21.22 10.77
CA ALA A 3 -18.14 -20.57 9.60
C ALA A 3 -16.95 -20.05 8.77
N THR A 4 -16.86 -20.49 7.52
CA THR A 4 -15.89 -19.97 6.57
C THR A 4 -16.18 -18.49 6.35
N ARG A 5 -15.34 -17.62 6.91
CA ARG A 5 -15.34 -16.19 6.63
C ARG A 5 -14.98 -16.00 5.15
N THR A 6 -15.95 -15.65 4.33
CA THR A 6 -15.70 -15.15 2.98
C THR A 6 -15.72 -13.65 3.04
N HIS A 7 -14.58 -13.04 3.36
CA HIS A 7 -14.41 -11.61 3.14
C HIS A 7 -14.40 -11.35 1.65
N GLN A 8 -15.40 -10.62 1.22
CA GLN A 8 -15.49 -10.17 -0.16
C GLN A 8 -14.51 -9.00 -0.35
N TRP A 9 -13.31 -9.32 -0.77
CA TRP A 9 -12.62 -8.39 -1.62
C TRP A 9 -13.49 -8.25 -2.86
N THR A 10 -14.15 -7.14 -3.01
CA THR A 10 -14.90 -6.83 -4.23
C THR A 10 -13.99 -6.40 -5.36
N SER A 11 -13.07 -7.29 -5.71
CA SER A 11 -12.77 -7.49 -7.09
C SER A 11 -13.89 -8.39 -7.61
N LEU A 12 -14.75 -7.89 -8.47
CA LEU A 12 -15.82 -8.62 -9.10
C LEU A 12 -15.34 -9.96 -9.68
N LEU A 13 -15.47 -11.04 -8.92
CA LEU A 13 -15.48 -12.38 -9.49
C LEU A 13 -16.91 -12.71 -9.87
N LEU A 14 -17.22 -12.52 -11.14
CA LEU A 14 -18.47 -12.94 -11.74
C LEU A 14 -18.56 -14.45 -11.75
N SER A 15 -19.60 -14.93 -11.07
CA SER A 15 -20.12 -16.29 -11.14
C SER A 15 -20.39 -16.73 -12.57
N GLY A 16 -19.69 -17.76 -13.02
CA GLY A 16 -20.04 -18.50 -14.21
C GLY A 16 -21.38 -19.24 -14.02
N ALA A 17 -22.42 -18.80 -14.66
CA ALA A 17 -23.64 -19.56 -14.83
C ALA A 17 -23.55 -20.42 -16.08
N LEU A 18 -23.51 -21.74 -15.89
CA LEU A 18 -23.77 -22.71 -16.94
C LEU A 18 -25.18 -22.50 -17.47
N VAL A 19 -25.35 -22.11 -18.70
CA VAL A 19 -26.59 -22.27 -19.45
C VAL A 19 -26.36 -23.25 -20.58
N ALA A 20 -27.07 -24.36 -20.48
CA ALA A 20 -27.13 -25.39 -21.52
C ALA A 20 -27.97 -24.93 -22.71
N GLY A 21 -27.42 -25.02 -23.88
CA GLY A 21 -28.04 -25.44 -25.12
C GLY A 21 -29.24 -24.68 -25.68
N MET A 22 -28.96 -23.79 -26.66
CA MET A 22 -29.74 -23.72 -27.88
C MET A 22 -28.81 -23.46 -29.03
N MET A 23 -28.72 -24.43 -29.97
CA MET A 23 -28.05 -24.22 -31.24
C MET A 23 -28.81 -23.18 -32.06
N ILE A 24 -28.25 -22.00 -32.12
CA ILE A 24 -28.58 -21.03 -33.19
C ILE A 24 -27.35 -20.96 -34.09
N THR A 25 -27.55 -21.32 -35.33
CA THR A 25 -26.54 -21.25 -36.39
C THR A 25 -25.97 -19.85 -36.47
N PRO A 26 -24.65 -19.66 -36.42
CA PRO A 26 -24.09 -18.34 -36.52
C PRO A 26 -24.16 -17.87 -37.98
N SER A 27 -24.85 -16.79 -38.18
CA SER A 27 -24.57 -15.89 -39.28
C SER A 27 -23.21 -15.28 -38.99
N LEU A 28 -22.16 -15.70 -39.69
CA LEU A 28 -20.86 -15.07 -39.64
C LEU A 28 -20.97 -13.66 -40.23
N ALA A 29 -21.15 -12.67 -39.40
CA ALA A 29 -20.53 -11.38 -39.60
C ALA A 29 -19.32 -11.39 -38.67
N ALA A 30 -18.12 -11.33 -39.22
CA ALA A 30 -16.88 -11.13 -38.49
C ALA A 30 -16.89 -9.66 -37.98
N GLY A 31 -17.64 -9.43 -36.93
CA GLY A 31 -17.78 -8.10 -36.32
C GLY A 31 -17.21 -8.14 -34.92
N GLY A 32 -16.03 -7.56 -34.74
CA GLY A 32 -15.53 -7.18 -33.43
C GLY A 32 -16.04 -5.79 -33.04
N ALA A 33 -15.90 -5.43 -31.77
CA ALA A 33 -16.13 -4.08 -31.30
C ALA A 33 -14.81 -3.28 -31.32
N GLU A 34 -14.85 -2.14 -31.96
CA GLU A 34 -13.77 -1.14 -31.90
C GLU A 34 -13.79 -0.44 -30.54
N LEU A 35 -12.63 -0.27 -29.92
CA LEU A 35 -12.50 0.42 -28.64
C LEU A 35 -12.25 1.91 -28.88
N GLU A 36 -13.27 2.73 -28.60
CA GLU A 36 -13.23 4.18 -28.75
C GLU A 36 -12.80 4.85 -27.43
N PHE A 37 -11.56 5.29 -27.31
CA PHE A 37 -11.05 5.97 -26.12
C PHE A 37 -11.46 7.43 -26.07
N GLN A 38 -12.15 7.83 -25.01
CA GLN A 38 -12.56 9.21 -24.73
C GLN A 38 -11.63 9.82 -23.69
N TYR A 39 -10.88 10.82 -24.10
CA TYR A 39 -9.88 11.47 -23.26
C TYR A 39 -10.48 12.64 -22.46
N PRO A 40 -10.04 12.85 -21.21
CA PRO A 40 -10.32 14.06 -20.45
C PRO A 40 -9.89 15.32 -21.24
N SER A 41 -10.49 16.44 -20.94
CA SER A 41 -10.26 17.70 -21.70
C SER A 41 -8.84 18.27 -21.60
N ASP A 42 -8.10 17.86 -20.58
CA ASP A 42 -6.71 18.24 -20.30
C ASP A 42 -5.68 17.20 -20.79
N VAL A 43 -6.14 16.08 -21.36
CA VAL A 43 -5.31 15.00 -21.89
C VAL A 43 -5.43 14.97 -23.41
N LYS A 44 -4.29 15.01 -24.10
CA LYS A 44 -4.25 14.83 -25.55
C LYS A 44 -3.89 13.40 -25.90
N ALA A 45 -4.59 12.81 -26.86
CA ALA A 45 -4.37 11.44 -27.30
C ALA A 45 -2.93 11.18 -27.79
N GLU A 46 -2.28 12.21 -28.36
CA GLU A 46 -0.90 12.15 -28.85
C GLU A 46 0.15 12.13 -27.75
N ASP A 47 -0.20 12.58 -26.54
CA ASP A 47 0.72 12.68 -25.38
C ASP A 47 0.72 11.39 -24.53
N VAL A 48 -0.22 10.48 -24.77
CA VAL A 48 -0.33 9.24 -24.00
C VAL A 48 -0.35 8.01 -24.90
N THR A 49 0.16 6.91 -24.39
CA THR A 49 0.11 5.60 -25.04
C THR A 49 -0.85 4.70 -24.27
N ILE A 50 -1.77 4.05 -24.99
CA ILE A 50 -2.66 3.04 -24.40
C ILE A 50 -2.29 1.67 -24.99
N THR A 51 -2.15 0.68 -24.13
CA THR A 51 -2.09 -0.73 -24.51
C THR A 51 -3.31 -1.46 -23.93
N VAL A 52 -3.85 -2.42 -24.68
CA VAL A 52 -5.02 -3.22 -24.25
C VAL A 52 -4.62 -4.67 -24.15
N HIS A 53 -5.07 -5.33 -23.11
CA HIS A 53 -4.73 -6.72 -22.80
C HIS A 53 -5.99 -7.53 -22.46
N GLU A 54 -5.95 -8.83 -22.78
CA GLU A 54 -7.03 -9.77 -22.42
C GLU A 54 -6.86 -10.23 -20.98
N GLY A 55 -7.90 -10.03 -20.16
CA GLY A 55 -7.94 -10.52 -18.78
C GLY A 55 -7.77 -9.43 -17.71
N VAL A 56 -7.63 -9.91 -16.48
CA VAL A 56 -7.43 -9.11 -15.27
C VAL A 56 -5.98 -9.27 -14.85
N PRO A 57 -5.18 -8.19 -14.76
CA PRO A 57 -3.82 -8.30 -14.25
C PRO A 57 -3.81 -8.69 -12.77
N ALA A 58 -2.73 -9.32 -12.33
CA ALA A 58 -2.56 -9.75 -10.94
C ALA A 58 -2.55 -8.55 -9.96
N ASP A 59 -2.04 -7.42 -10.44
CA ASP A 59 -2.04 -6.12 -9.76
C ASP A 59 -2.17 -5.00 -10.81
N SER A 60 -2.16 -3.75 -10.37
CA SER A 60 -2.30 -2.59 -11.26
C SER A 60 -0.96 -2.09 -11.84
N GLY A 61 0.13 -2.82 -11.64
CA GLY A 61 1.45 -2.47 -12.16
C GLY A 61 1.62 -2.79 -13.64
N GLU A 62 2.54 -2.08 -14.28
CA GLU A 62 2.83 -2.22 -15.71
C GLU A 62 3.23 -3.65 -16.10
N ASP A 63 4.04 -4.31 -15.28
CA ASP A 63 4.54 -5.66 -15.55
C ASP A 63 3.43 -6.72 -15.46
N ALA A 64 2.52 -6.59 -14.51
CA ALA A 64 1.36 -7.46 -14.39
C ALA A 64 0.41 -7.31 -15.59
N VAL A 65 0.21 -6.08 -16.08
CA VAL A 65 -0.57 -5.82 -17.30
C VAL A 65 0.14 -6.39 -18.52
N LYS A 66 1.44 -6.16 -18.66
CA LYS A 66 2.26 -6.69 -19.78
C LYS A 66 2.40 -8.21 -19.79
N ALA A 67 2.18 -8.88 -18.66
CA ALA A 67 2.16 -10.34 -18.60
C ALA A 67 0.92 -10.96 -19.27
N LEU A 68 -0.13 -10.17 -19.48
CA LEU A 68 -1.35 -10.59 -20.16
C LEU A 68 -1.18 -10.54 -21.70
N PRO A 69 -1.95 -11.35 -22.44
CA PRO A 69 -1.97 -11.28 -23.91
C PRO A 69 -2.40 -9.89 -24.40
N GLU A 70 -1.57 -9.26 -25.21
CA GLU A 70 -1.89 -7.95 -25.80
C GLU A 70 -2.89 -8.08 -26.94
N VAL A 71 -3.94 -7.27 -26.93
CA VAL A 71 -4.89 -7.12 -28.03
C VAL A 71 -4.20 -6.39 -29.16
N LYS A 72 -4.19 -6.99 -30.36
CA LYS A 72 -3.55 -6.40 -31.53
C LYS A 72 -4.42 -5.31 -32.15
N LYS A 73 -3.78 -4.24 -32.59
CA LYS A 73 -4.41 -3.20 -33.38
C LYS A 73 -4.71 -3.69 -34.79
N ASN A 74 -5.80 -3.19 -35.38
CA ASN A 74 -6.16 -3.40 -36.77
C ASN A 74 -5.21 -2.61 -37.72
N ALA A 75 -5.45 -2.67 -39.02
CA ALA A 75 -4.63 -1.99 -40.01
C ALA A 75 -4.76 -0.44 -39.95
N GLU A 76 -5.83 0.05 -39.39
CA GLU A 76 -6.15 1.48 -39.18
C GLU A 76 -5.49 2.01 -37.90
N GLY A 77 -5.04 1.10 -37.02
CA GLY A 77 -4.36 1.44 -35.75
C GLY A 77 -5.27 1.40 -34.52
N ASP A 78 -6.50 0.90 -34.67
CA ASP A 78 -7.50 0.83 -33.60
C ASP A 78 -7.51 -0.55 -32.94
N TYR A 79 -7.85 -0.61 -31.67
CA TYR A 79 -8.05 -1.87 -30.98
C TYR A 79 -9.41 -2.48 -31.33
N LEU A 80 -9.39 -3.71 -31.81
CA LEU A 80 -10.58 -4.48 -32.15
C LEU A 80 -10.66 -5.72 -31.29
N VAL A 81 -11.73 -5.87 -30.52
CA VAL A 81 -12.03 -7.06 -29.71
C VAL A 81 -13.13 -7.87 -30.36
N SER A 82 -12.95 -9.18 -30.45
CA SER A 82 -13.85 -10.10 -31.19
C SER A 82 -14.61 -11.07 -30.29
N GLU A 83 -14.30 -11.12 -29.01
CA GLU A 83 -14.92 -12.03 -28.05
C GLU A 83 -15.41 -11.28 -26.81
N PRO A 84 -16.56 -11.69 -26.22
CA PRO A 84 -16.96 -11.17 -24.93
C PRO A 84 -15.99 -11.62 -23.84
N GLY A 85 -15.63 -10.72 -22.91
CA GLY A 85 -14.69 -11.06 -21.86
C GLY A 85 -14.32 -9.87 -21.02
N THR A 86 -13.41 -10.11 -20.11
CA THR A 86 -12.79 -9.06 -19.29
C THR A 86 -11.46 -8.69 -19.90
N TYR A 87 -11.23 -7.42 -20.03
CA TYR A 87 -10.03 -6.82 -20.60
C TYR A 87 -9.48 -5.76 -19.65
N SER A 88 -8.23 -5.39 -19.86
CA SER A 88 -7.61 -4.27 -19.17
C SER A 88 -6.90 -3.36 -20.15
N TYR A 89 -6.84 -2.07 -19.85
CA TYR A 89 -5.95 -1.16 -20.57
C TYR A 89 -4.96 -0.49 -19.62
N TRP A 90 -3.78 -0.19 -20.16
CA TRP A 90 -2.74 0.55 -19.48
C TRP A 90 -2.49 1.85 -20.21
N VAL A 91 -2.52 2.96 -19.46
CA VAL A 91 -2.21 4.30 -19.98
C VAL A 91 -0.88 4.74 -19.44
N ARG A 92 -0.03 5.27 -20.33
CA ARG A 92 1.25 5.88 -20.00
C ARG A 92 1.49 7.12 -20.84
N GLY A 93 2.04 8.18 -20.24
CA GLY A 93 2.47 9.38 -20.95
C GLY A 93 3.36 10.24 -20.05
N ASP A 94 4.34 10.91 -20.65
CA ASP A 94 5.21 11.81 -19.90
C ASP A 94 4.41 12.98 -19.33
N GLY A 95 4.47 13.13 -18.00
CA GLY A 95 3.69 14.13 -17.28
C GLY A 95 2.21 13.79 -17.07
N TYR A 96 1.83 12.53 -17.27
CA TYR A 96 0.49 12.00 -16.98
C TYR A 96 0.55 10.84 -16.01
N TYR A 97 -0.52 10.63 -15.25
CA TYR A 97 -0.65 9.46 -14.40
C TYR A 97 -0.70 8.18 -15.22
N ASN A 98 0.09 7.19 -14.81
CA ASN A 98 -0.06 5.85 -15.33
C ASN A 98 -1.29 5.20 -14.68
N VAL A 99 -2.16 4.60 -15.48
CA VAL A 99 -3.41 4.01 -14.99
C VAL A 99 -3.65 2.67 -15.63
N CYS A 100 -3.99 1.68 -14.82
CA CYS A 100 -4.56 0.41 -15.25
C CYS A 100 -6.07 0.43 -15.01
N LYS A 101 -6.86 0.13 -16.04
CA LYS A 101 -8.31 0.02 -15.93
C LYS A 101 -8.81 -1.31 -16.47
N ILE A 102 -9.68 -1.95 -15.69
CA ILE A 102 -10.35 -3.19 -16.09
C ILE A 102 -11.73 -2.83 -16.64
N PHE A 103 -12.10 -3.45 -17.75
CA PHE A 103 -13.41 -3.27 -18.37
C PHE A 103 -13.95 -4.59 -18.96
N ASN A 104 -15.26 -4.64 -19.15
CA ASN A 104 -15.91 -5.82 -19.72
C ASN A 104 -16.44 -5.50 -21.09
N VAL A 105 -16.24 -6.45 -22.03
CA VAL A 105 -16.87 -6.46 -23.34
C VAL A 105 -17.99 -7.49 -23.34
N THR A 106 -19.18 -7.08 -23.67
CA THR A 106 -20.36 -7.96 -23.74
C THR A 106 -20.69 -8.30 -25.20
N GLN A 107 -21.51 -9.35 -25.41
CA GLN A 107 -22.03 -9.64 -26.75
C GLN A 107 -22.77 -8.45 -27.38
N LYS A 108 -23.46 -7.66 -26.54
CA LYS A 108 -24.15 -6.45 -26.99
C LYS A 108 -23.19 -5.41 -27.57
N ASP A 109 -21.99 -5.28 -26.99
CA ASP A 109 -20.99 -4.33 -27.47
C ASP A 109 -20.40 -4.82 -28.79
N LEU A 110 -20.17 -6.13 -28.93
CA LEU A 110 -19.75 -6.73 -30.21
C LEU A 110 -20.80 -6.54 -31.30
N ASP A 111 -22.08 -6.71 -30.97
CA ASP A 111 -23.19 -6.54 -31.89
C ASP A 111 -23.37 -5.05 -32.28
N ALA A 112 -22.99 -4.13 -31.39
CA ALA A 112 -22.99 -2.68 -31.63
C ALA A 112 -21.81 -2.23 -32.50
N GLY A 113 -20.75 -3.03 -32.59
CA GLY A 113 -19.55 -2.76 -33.38
C GLY A 113 -18.57 -1.76 -32.76
N SER A 114 -18.90 -1.14 -31.64
CA SER A 114 -17.96 -0.28 -30.87
C SER A 114 -18.29 -0.22 -29.40
N LEU A 115 -17.25 0.06 -28.58
CA LEU A 115 -17.35 0.28 -27.15
C LEU A 115 -16.57 1.54 -26.78
N LYS A 116 -17.26 2.48 -26.12
CA LYS A 116 -16.65 3.71 -25.62
C LYS A 116 -16.06 3.49 -24.24
N LEU A 117 -14.81 3.88 -24.09
CA LEU A 117 -14.05 3.79 -22.84
C LEU A 117 -13.56 5.19 -22.44
N GLU A 118 -13.93 5.61 -21.25
CA GLU A 118 -13.37 6.83 -20.67
C GLU A 118 -11.94 6.55 -20.19
N VAL A 119 -10.99 7.38 -20.63
CA VAL A 119 -9.59 7.27 -20.23
C VAL A 119 -9.42 7.96 -18.88
N GLU A 120 -9.18 7.17 -17.84
CA GLU A 120 -9.02 7.67 -16.49
C GLU A 120 -7.54 8.02 -16.22
N THR A 121 -7.07 9.09 -16.85
CA THR A 121 -5.75 9.68 -16.55
C THR A 121 -5.86 11.20 -16.48
N GLY A 122 -4.85 11.87 -15.99
CA GLY A 122 -4.76 13.32 -15.91
C GLY A 122 -3.33 13.79 -15.90
N LYS A 123 -3.12 15.08 -16.13
CA LYS A 123 -1.77 15.67 -16.02
C LYS A 123 -1.28 15.64 -14.59
N MET A 124 -0.02 15.20 -14.42
CA MET A 124 0.68 15.41 -13.18
C MET A 124 0.90 16.93 -12.95
N ALA A 125 0.79 17.33 -11.68
CA ALA A 125 1.05 18.73 -11.32
C ALA A 125 2.52 19.13 -11.55
N TYR A 126 3.41 18.13 -11.60
CA TYR A 126 4.84 18.30 -11.84
C TYR A 126 5.29 17.39 -13.00
N THR A 127 5.81 17.98 -14.06
CA THR A 127 6.20 17.29 -15.30
C THR A 127 7.70 17.00 -15.43
N GLY A 128 8.50 17.34 -14.44
CA GLY A 128 9.95 17.15 -14.44
C GLY A 128 10.43 15.90 -13.70
N TYR A 129 9.49 15.07 -13.22
CA TYR A 129 9.82 13.88 -12.46
C TYR A 129 9.84 12.66 -13.38
N GLU A 130 11.03 12.09 -13.57
CA GLU A 130 11.17 10.78 -14.18
C GLU A 130 11.38 9.74 -13.07
N PRO A 131 10.55 8.70 -12.99
CA PRO A 131 10.80 7.60 -12.08
C PRO A 131 12.18 7.00 -12.35
N THR A 132 13.08 7.04 -11.38
CA THR A 132 14.44 6.54 -11.53
C THR A 132 14.53 5.02 -11.53
N SER A 133 13.48 4.34 -11.15
CA SER A 133 13.39 2.88 -11.15
C SER A 133 11.95 2.41 -11.28
N PRO A 134 11.67 1.39 -12.09
CA PRO A 134 10.36 0.75 -12.15
C PRO A 134 10.14 -0.25 -11.01
N ASN A 135 11.04 -0.36 -10.07
CA ASN A 135 10.92 -1.34 -8.99
C ASN A 135 10.96 -0.66 -7.62
N LEU A 136 9.97 -0.73 -6.95
CA LEU A 136 9.40 0.12 -5.99
C LEU A 136 9.48 -0.26 -4.56
N ALA A 137 9.65 -1.46 -4.28
CA ALA A 137 10.04 -1.92 -2.97
C ALA A 137 11.57 -2.09 -2.91
N ASN A 138 12.26 -1.72 -3.97
CA ASN A 138 13.70 -1.82 -4.03
C ASN A 138 14.30 -0.42 -4.05
N VAL A 139 15.24 -0.17 -3.18
CA VAL A 139 16.08 1.02 -3.24
C VAL A 139 16.79 0.99 -4.60
N PRO A 140 16.68 2.03 -5.44
CA PRO A 140 17.41 2.08 -6.70
C PRO A 140 18.90 1.83 -6.51
N GLU A 141 19.55 1.14 -7.44
CA GLU A 141 20.99 0.84 -7.37
C GLU A 141 21.85 2.11 -7.22
N ASN A 142 21.37 3.22 -7.73
CA ASN A 142 22.03 4.53 -7.63
C ASN A 142 21.49 5.39 -6.48
N TYR A 143 20.59 4.84 -5.65
CA TYR A 143 20.07 5.57 -4.51
C TYR A 143 21.22 5.83 -3.52
N ASP A 144 21.62 7.07 -3.51
CA ASP A 144 22.71 7.59 -2.67
C ASP A 144 23.85 6.59 -2.43
N GLN A 145 24.58 6.27 -3.50
CA GLN A 145 25.76 5.40 -3.42
C GLN A 145 26.77 5.94 -2.38
N GLY A 146 26.80 7.26 -2.21
CA GLY A 146 27.64 7.89 -1.19
C GLY A 146 27.20 7.55 0.24
N ALA A 147 25.90 7.48 0.51
CA ALA A 147 25.39 7.04 1.81
C ALA A 147 25.64 5.55 2.04
N ARG A 148 25.48 4.72 0.99
CA ARG A 148 25.85 3.29 1.05
C ARG A 148 27.32 3.09 1.35
N ASP A 149 28.18 3.74 0.59
CA ASP A 149 29.62 3.62 0.76
C ASP A 149 30.05 4.15 2.13
N SER A 150 29.37 5.18 2.63
CA SER A 150 29.58 5.70 3.99
C SER A 150 29.14 4.70 5.06
N LEU A 151 28.00 4.04 4.89
CA LEU A 151 27.54 2.98 5.79
C LEU A 151 28.52 1.79 5.79
N LEU A 152 28.96 1.33 4.61
CA LEU A 152 29.91 0.22 4.48
C LEU A 152 31.30 0.57 5.03
N ILE A 153 31.71 1.85 4.95
CA ILE A 153 32.98 2.32 5.52
C ILE A 153 32.90 2.44 7.04
N LEU A 154 31.70 2.73 7.56
CA LEU A 154 31.47 2.98 8.97
C LEU A 154 31.35 1.73 9.84
N TRP A 155 30.87 0.67 9.23
CA TRP A 155 30.55 -0.55 9.92
C TRP A 155 31.41 -1.66 9.33
N SER A 156 32.63 -1.86 9.89
CA SER A 156 33.36 -3.10 9.61
C SER A 156 32.52 -4.29 10.10
N ASP A 157 32.69 -5.43 9.46
CA ASP A 157 32.00 -6.67 9.86
C ASP A 157 32.12 -6.92 11.39
N GLU A 158 33.25 -6.55 11.98
CA GLU A 158 33.51 -6.66 13.42
C GLU A 158 32.60 -5.74 14.25
N VAL A 159 32.32 -4.53 13.78
CA VAL A 159 31.42 -3.56 14.44
C VAL A 159 29.97 -4.00 14.26
N LEU A 160 29.61 -4.50 13.07
CA LEU A 160 28.26 -5.05 12.81
C LEU A 160 28.02 -6.31 13.68
N ASP A 161 29.00 -7.18 13.78
CA ASP A 161 28.90 -8.40 14.64
C ASP A 161 28.81 -8.05 16.13
N GLU A 162 29.51 -7.01 16.57
CA GLU A 162 29.43 -6.55 17.97
C GLU A 162 28.09 -5.84 18.23
N TYR A 163 27.62 -5.01 17.32
CA TYR A 163 26.41 -4.19 17.48
C TYR A 163 25.12 -5.02 17.30
N PHE A 164 25.09 -5.88 16.30
CA PHE A 164 23.97 -6.79 16.04
C PHE A 164 24.14 -8.18 16.63
N SER A 165 25.10 -8.37 17.54
CA SER A 165 25.16 -9.63 18.26
C SER A 165 23.86 -9.82 19.04
N THR A 166 23.33 -11.03 19.04
CA THR A 166 22.14 -11.43 19.81
C THR A 166 22.29 -11.15 21.31
N ASP A 167 23.52 -10.97 21.79
CA ASP A 167 23.83 -10.57 23.17
C ASP A 167 23.50 -9.07 23.43
N THR A 168 23.48 -8.24 22.40
CA THR A 168 23.16 -6.80 22.47
C THR A 168 21.66 -6.55 22.40
N LEU A 169 20.94 -7.31 21.57
CA LEU A 169 19.49 -7.23 21.41
C LEU A 169 18.82 -8.37 22.20
N LYS A 170 18.43 -8.09 23.43
CA LYS A 170 17.90 -9.09 24.37
C LYS A 170 16.61 -9.77 23.92
N ASN A 171 15.85 -9.14 23.07
CA ASN A 171 14.53 -9.61 22.60
C ASN A 171 14.45 -9.75 21.08
N PHE A 172 15.62 -9.84 20.39
CA PHE A 172 15.62 -10.04 18.95
C PHE A 172 15.02 -11.41 18.61
N LYS A 173 14.07 -11.40 17.70
CA LYS A 173 13.49 -12.62 17.11
C LYS A 173 13.26 -12.42 15.61
N GLU A 174 13.30 -13.49 14.86
CA GLU A 174 12.85 -13.50 13.49
C GLU A 174 11.32 -13.55 13.45
N TYR A 175 10.74 -12.82 12.52
CA TYR A 175 9.30 -12.73 12.32
C TYR A 175 8.89 -13.42 11.02
N ASP A 176 7.64 -13.79 10.89
CA ASP A 176 7.09 -14.41 9.69
C ASP A 176 6.66 -13.39 8.61
N THR A 177 7.14 -12.16 8.72
CA THR A 177 6.85 -11.12 7.72
C THR A 177 7.61 -11.37 6.42
N PRO A 178 7.16 -10.81 5.29
CA PRO A 178 7.84 -10.99 4.00
C PRO A 178 9.32 -10.58 4.02
N PHE A 179 9.68 -9.58 4.83
CA PHE A 179 11.06 -9.12 4.96
C PHE A 179 11.98 -10.23 5.51
N PHE A 180 11.55 -10.96 6.54
CA PHE A 180 12.38 -11.99 7.19
C PHE A 180 12.30 -13.36 6.50
N THR A 181 11.21 -13.67 5.81
CA THR A 181 10.97 -15.01 5.27
C THR A 181 11.48 -15.21 3.84
N LYS A 182 11.92 -14.14 3.17
CA LYS A 182 12.40 -14.20 1.79
C LYS A 182 13.90 -13.91 1.71
N ASP A 183 14.59 -14.67 0.86
CA ASP A 183 15.96 -14.36 0.46
C ASP A 183 15.92 -13.12 -0.43
N ARG A 184 16.38 -11.99 0.11
CA ARG A 184 16.34 -10.70 -0.55
C ARG A 184 17.73 -10.27 -0.98
N ALA A 185 17.82 -9.71 -2.17
CA ALA A 185 19.01 -8.97 -2.56
C ALA A 185 19.14 -7.71 -1.69
N ASP A 186 20.34 -7.18 -1.58
CA ASP A 186 20.60 -5.91 -0.90
C ASP A 186 19.61 -4.84 -1.36
N HIS A 187 19.14 -4.00 -0.43
CA HIS A 187 18.22 -2.88 -0.68
C HIS A 187 16.80 -3.25 -1.13
N GLN A 188 16.35 -4.47 -0.85
CA GLN A 188 14.97 -4.87 -1.10
C GLN A 188 14.15 -4.84 0.17
N PHE A 189 13.01 -4.17 0.11
CA PHE A 189 11.98 -4.12 1.13
C PHE A 189 10.72 -4.86 0.67
N THR A 190 9.76 -5.05 1.56
CA THR A 190 8.49 -5.70 1.24
C THR A 190 7.75 -4.93 0.15
N THR A 191 7.47 -5.59 -0.97
CA THR A 191 6.68 -5.01 -2.08
C THR A 191 5.21 -4.85 -1.69
N GLN A 192 4.45 -4.07 -2.47
CA GLN A 192 3.01 -3.92 -2.24
C GLN A 192 2.29 -5.27 -2.34
N ASP A 193 2.63 -6.10 -3.32
CA ASP A 193 2.00 -7.41 -3.53
C ASP A 193 2.33 -8.40 -2.42
N GLU A 194 3.57 -8.40 -1.95
CA GLU A 194 3.99 -9.22 -0.81
C GLU A 194 3.25 -8.81 0.46
N MET A 195 3.14 -7.50 0.72
CA MET A 195 2.40 -6.93 1.85
C MET A 195 0.93 -7.36 1.79
N MET A 196 0.27 -7.16 0.64
CA MET A 196 -1.14 -7.52 0.47
C MET A 196 -1.36 -9.03 0.60
N SER A 197 -0.46 -9.84 0.06
CA SER A 197 -0.52 -11.31 0.19
C SER A 197 -0.37 -11.75 1.64
N TYR A 198 0.57 -11.16 2.36
CA TYR A 198 0.81 -11.42 3.78
C TYR A 198 -0.40 -11.04 4.64
N LEU A 199 -0.89 -9.81 4.50
CA LEU A 199 -2.04 -9.31 5.26
C LEU A 199 -3.31 -10.14 4.97
N THR A 200 -3.53 -10.52 3.71
CA THR A 200 -4.66 -11.37 3.32
C THR A 200 -4.56 -12.75 3.96
N ALA A 201 -3.37 -13.33 4.02
CA ALA A 201 -3.15 -14.63 4.65
C ALA A 201 -3.40 -14.56 6.16
N LYS A 202 -2.98 -13.47 6.82
CA LYS A 202 -3.24 -13.24 8.24
C LYS A 202 -4.74 -13.08 8.52
N ASP A 203 -5.44 -12.22 7.79
CA ASP A 203 -6.89 -12.03 7.90
C ASP A 203 -7.68 -13.34 7.75
N GLN A 204 -7.22 -14.24 6.87
CA GLN A 204 -7.87 -15.55 6.68
C GLN A 204 -7.60 -16.54 7.82
N ALA A 205 -6.48 -16.39 8.52
CA ALA A 205 -6.04 -17.31 9.57
C ALA A 205 -6.53 -16.89 10.97
N GLU A 206 -6.62 -15.58 11.22
CA GLU A 206 -6.88 -15.00 12.53
C GLU A 206 -8.35 -14.57 12.68
N GLU A 207 -8.93 -14.86 13.86
CA GLU A 207 -10.34 -14.57 14.10
C GLU A 207 -10.59 -13.09 14.42
N ASP A 208 -9.60 -12.42 15.03
CA ASP A 208 -9.70 -11.07 15.55
C ASP A 208 -9.00 -10.03 14.64
N MET A 209 -8.56 -10.44 13.46
CA MET A 209 -8.04 -9.55 12.43
C MET A 209 -9.03 -9.41 11.29
N TYR A 210 -9.26 -8.18 10.85
CA TYR A 210 -10.11 -7.83 9.72
C TYR A 210 -9.37 -6.88 8.79
N LEU A 211 -9.18 -7.30 7.55
CA LEU A 211 -8.48 -6.49 6.54
C LEU A 211 -9.46 -5.74 5.66
N TYR A 212 -9.28 -4.43 5.56
CA TYR A 212 -10.04 -3.54 4.67
C TYR A 212 -9.09 -2.77 3.77
N SER A 213 -9.65 -2.05 2.80
CA SER A 213 -8.95 -1.05 1.99
C SER A 213 -9.48 0.34 2.34
N LEU A 214 -8.59 1.29 2.60
CA LEU A 214 -8.93 2.71 2.71
C LEU A 214 -9.43 3.28 1.39
N GLY A 215 -8.87 2.80 0.28
CA GLY A 215 -9.15 3.23 -1.08
C GLY A 215 -8.02 2.80 -2.01
N LYS A 216 -8.07 3.30 -3.24
CA LYS A 216 -7.03 3.03 -4.24
C LYS A 216 -6.19 4.26 -4.52
N THR A 217 -4.89 4.03 -4.67
CA THR A 217 -3.97 5.12 -5.04
C THR A 217 -4.25 5.64 -6.45
N PRO A 218 -3.96 6.94 -6.72
CA PRO A 218 -4.36 7.56 -7.99
C PRO A 218 -3.56 7.07 -9.19
N ALA A 219 -2.27 6.76 -9.03
CA ALA A 219 -1.42 6.44 -10.18
C ALA A 219 -1.41 4.96 -10.54
N TYR A 220 -1.13 4.09 -9.57
CA TYR A 220 -1.00 2.66 -9.82
C TYR A 220 -2.21 1.83 -9.38
N GLN A 221 -3.25 2.48 -8.82
CA GLN A 221 -4.47 1.83 -8.35
C GLN A 221 -4.24 0.74 -7.29
N TYR A 222 -3.17 0.86 -6.52
CA TYR A 222 -2.90 -0.02 -5.39
C TYR A 222 -3.94 0.15 -4.30
N ASP A 223 -4.31 -0.93 -3.64
CA ASP A 223 -5.08 -0.87 -2.42
C ASP A 223 -4.22 -0.33 -1.27
N MET A 224 -4.81 0.54 -0.47
CA MET A 224 -4.22 1.04 0.77
C MET A 224 -4.76 0.19 1.93
N PRO A 225 -3.98 -0.78 2.45
CA PRO A 225 -4.50 -1.69 3.46
C PRO A 225 -4.66 -1.03 4.83
N ILE A 226 -5.72 -1.40 5.51
CA ILE A 226 -5.96 -1.14 6.92
C ILE A 226 -6.35 -2.45 7.60
N ALA A 227 -5.56 -2.88 8.56
CA ALA A 227 -5.82 -4.05 9.38
C ALA A 227 -6.42 -3.61 10.71
N VAL A 228 -7.60 -4.14 11.03
CA VAL A 228 -8.33 -3.85 12.27
C VAL A 228 -8.26 -5.09 13.14
N PHE A 229 -7.67 -4.96 14.33
CA PHE A 229 -7.57 -5.99 15.35
C PHE A 229 -8.54 -5.69 16.48
N THR A 230 -9.48 -6.58 16.72
CA THR A 230 -10.53 -6.42 17.72
C THR A 230 -11.22 -7.75 17.99
N GLU A 231 -11.63 -8.00 19.24
CA GLU A 231 -12.51 -9.12 19.60
C GLU A 231 -13.98 -8.90 19.15
N THR A 232 -14.32 -7.69 18.71
CA THR A 232 -15.65 -7.41 18.17
C THR A 232 -15.83 -8.10 16.83
N ASP A 233 -16.87 -8.91 16.68
CA ASP A 233 -17.18 -9.58 15.41
C ASP A 233 -17.59 -8.56 14.34
N LEU A 234 -16.69 -8.28 13.39
CA LEU A 234 -16.91 -7.40 12.25
C LEU A 234 -17.40 -8.14 10.99
N SER A 235 -17.71 -9.43 11.08
CA SER A 235 -18.13 -10.22 9.91
C SER A 235 -19.40 -9.70 9.22
N SER A 236 -20.23 -8.93 9.92
CA SER A 236 -21.43 -8.30 9.39
C SER A 236 -21.20 -6.94 8.76
N ALA A 237 -20.07 -6.28 9.06
CA ALA A 237 -19.73 -4.97 8.53
C ALA A 237 -19.43 -5.05 7.03
N LYS A 238 -20.13 -4.23 6.24
CA LYS A 238 -20.01 -4.20 4.78
C LYS A 238 -19.14 -3.06 4.28
N SER A 239 -18.78 -2.17 5.16
CA SER A 239 -17.96 -0.99 4.87
C SER A 239 -17.01 -0.71 6.03
N LEU A 240 -16.01 0.09 5.78
CA LEU A 240 -15.09 0.56 6.81
C LEU A 240 -15.80 1.48 7.85
N GLU A 241 -16.84 2.20 7.42
CA GLU A 241 -17.69 3.00 8.30
C GLU A 241 -18.45 2.12 9.30
N GLU A 242 -19.13 1.06 8.82
CA GLU A 242 -19.83 0.11 9.69
C GLU A 242 -18.86 -0.61 10.66
N ALA A 243 -17.65 -0.93 10.20
CA ALA A 243 -16.61 -1.51 11.05
C ALA A 243 -16.17 -0.53 12.14
N GLY A 244 -15.95 0.75 11.77
CA GLY A 244 -15.57 1.81 12.70
C GLY A 244 -16.64 2.05 13.76
N GLU A 245 -17.91 2.07 13.40
CA GLU A 245 -19.03 2.18 14.34
C GLU A 245 -19.02 1.03 15.37
N LEU A 246 -18.88 -0.22 14.90
CA LEU A 246 -18.84 -1.39 15.79
C LEU A 246 -17.65 -1.37 16.74
N VAL A 247 -16.48 -0.94 16.26
CA VAL A 247 -15.26 -0.81 17.07
C VAL A 247 -15.42 0.31 18.11
N SER A 248 -15.94 1.48 17.72
CA SER A 248 -16.13 2.60 18.62
C SER A 248 -17.17 2.33 19.70
N ASP A 249 -18.18 1.49 19.41
CA ASP A 249 -19.26 1.15 20.32
C ASP A 249 -18.89 0.08 21.35
N ASN A 250 -17.74 -0.63 21.21
CA ASN A 250 -17.37 -1.73 22.11
C ASN A 250 -16.83 -1.25 23.47
N GLY A 251 -16.52 0.04 23.60
CA GLY A 251 -16.07 0.68 24.85
C GLY A 251 -14.60 0.47 25.18
N LYS A 252 -13.81 -0.16 24.31
CA LYS A 252 -12.36 -0.28 24.42
C LYS A 252 -11.70 0.95 23.78
N LEU A 253 -10.52 1.33 24.27
CA LEU A 253 -9.69 2.33 23.59
C LEU A 253 -9.18 1.79 22.26
N THR A 254 -8.99 2.68 21.30
CA THR A 254 -8.43 2.33 19.99
C THR A 254 -7.04 2.94 19.82
N VAL A 255 -6.08 2.09 19.51
CA VAL A 255 -4.70 2.47 19.15
C VAL A 255 -4.55 2.40 17.64
N TRP A 256 -4.07 3.48 17.05
CA TRP A 256 -3.88 3.61 15.61
C TRP A 256 -2.39 3.72 15.30
N ILE A 257 -1.89 2.81 14.50
CA ILE A 257 -0.49 2.74 14.07
C ILE A 257 -0.47 2.92 12.56
N GLN A 258 0.19 3.98 12.10
CA GLN A 258 0.32 4.27 10.68
C GLN A 258 1.79 4.43 10.30
N SER A 259 2.12 4.12 9.05
CA SER A 259 3.51 4.12 8.57
C SER A 259 3.59 4.47 7.09
N GLN A 260 4.79 4.78 6.65
CA GLN A 260 5.12 5.05 5.24
C GLN A 260 4.24 6.13 4.58
N ILE A 261 3.95 7.22 5.31
CA ILE A 261 3.51 8.47 4.69
C ILE A 261 4.63 9.03 3.80
N HIS A 262 5.88 8.81 4.20
CA HIS A 262 7.07 8.96 3.37
C HIS A 262 7.56 7.58 2.92
N PRO A 263 7.33 7.21 1.66
CA PRO A 263 7.58 5.85 1.18
C PRO A 263 9.04 5.41 1.17
N ASN A 264 9.97 6.37 1.10
CA ASN A 264 11.42 6.10 1.20
C ASN A 264 11.90 5.92 2.65
N GLU A 265 10.97 5.74 3.58
CA GLU A 265 11.20 5.40 4.98
C GLU A 265 10.62 3.98 5.26
N PRO A 266 11.18 2.93 4.63
CA PRO A 266 10.55 1.60 4.58
C PRO A 266 10.56 0.85 5.91
N ALA A 267 11.51 1.13 6.82
CA ALA A 267 11.61 0.43 8.10
C ALA A 267 10.35 0.62 8.96
N ALA A 268 9.69 1.79 8.87
CA ALA A 268 8.43 2.01 9.56
C ALA A 268 7.31 1.07 9.07
N GLY A 269 7.25 0.80 7.76
CA GLY A 269 6.31 -0.16 7.17
C GLY A 269 6.63 -1.60 7.55
N GLU A 270 7.90 -1.98 7.55
CA GLU A 270 8.34 -3.30 8.01
C GLU A 270 8.02 -3.49 9.50
N GLY A 271 8.25 -2.47 10.33
CA GLY A 271 7.88 -2.49 11.75
C GLY A 271 6.37 -2.64 11.97
N ALA A 272 5.54 -2.02 11.12
CA ALA A 272 4.10 -2.20 11.16
C ALA A 272 3.68 -3.64 10.81
N LEU A 273 4.36 -4.31 9.87
CA LEU A 273 4.12 -5.73 9.57
C LEU A 273 4.58 -6.64 10.71
N VAL A 274 5.65 -6.28 11.41
CA VAL A 274 6.06 -6.96 12.65
C VAL A 274 4.98 -6.84 13.72
N MET A 275 4.38 -5.66 13.89
CA MET A 275 3.25 -5.48 14.80
C MET A 275 2.06 -6.36 14.42
N VAL A 276 1.74 -6.47 13.12
CA VAL A 276 0.71 -7.42 12.63
C VAL A 276 1.07 -8.85 13.03
N SER A 277 2.33 -9.27 12.88
CA SER A 277 2.78 -10.60 13.29
C SER A 277 2.59 -10.85 14.80
N ASP A 278 2.95 -9.88 15.63
CA ASP A 278 2.80 -9.98 17.08
C ASP A 278 1.33 -10.01 17.51
N LEU A 279 0.49 -9.18 16.89
CA LEU A 279 -0.96 -9.14 17.15
C LEU A 279 -1.70 -10.41 16.70
N CYS A 280 -1.15 -11.16 15.75
CA CYS A 280 -1.64 -12.47 15.35
C CYS A 280 -1.12 -13.61 16.26
N GLY A 281 -0.40 -13.30 17.32
CA GLY A 281 0.15 -14.26 18.28
C GLY A 281 -0.35 -14.03 19.71
N SER A 282 0.33 -14.61 20.67
CA SER A 282 -0.02 -14.51 22.10
C SER A 282 -0.03 -13.07 22.64
N TYR A 283 0.70 -12.15 22.00
CA TYR A 283 0.64 -10.73 22.35
C TYR A 283 -0.73 -10.12 21.99
N GLY A 284 -1.30 -10.51 20.85
CA GLY A 284 -2.65 -10.09 20.47
C GLY A 284 -3.70 -10.63 21.45
N GLU A 285 -3.60 -11.90 21.85
CA GLU A 285 -4.51 -12.48 22.86
C GLU A 285 -4.53 -11.68 24.18
N GLU A 286 -3.38 -11.14 24.59
CA GLU A 286 -3.27 -10.32 25.82
C GLU A 286 -3.78 -8.89 25.62
N VAL A 287 -3.43 -8.25 24.50
CA VAL A 287 -3.67 -6.82 24.28
C VAL A 287 -5.10 -6.54 23.84
N LEU A 288 -5.70 -7.43 23.05
CA LEU A 288 -7.04 -7.20 22.49
C LEU A 288 -8.16 -7.37 23.53
N ASP A 289 -7.88 -7.95 24.71
CA ASP A 289 -8.79 -7.92 25.84
C ASP A 289 -9.10 -6.48 26.31
N ASP A 290 -8.13 -5.58 26.19
CA ASP A 290 -8.21 -4.21 26.73
C ASP A 290 -8.39 -3.12 25.66
N VAL A 291 -7.84 -3.31 24.44
CA VAL A 291 -7.84 -2.27 23.40
C VAL A 291 -8.14 -2.85 22.02
N ASN A 292 -8.60 -1.99 21.11
CA ASN A 292 -8.57 -2.27 19.67
C ASN A 292 -7.27 -1.72 19.09
N VAL A 293 -6.72 -2.39 18.07
CA VAL A 293 -5.51 -1.93 17.39
C VAL A 293 -5.76 -1.84 15.90
N ILE A 294 -5.43 -0.71 15.31
CA ILE A 294 -5.52 -0.47 13.87
C ILE A 294 -4.13 -0.28 13.32
N VAL A 295 -3.77 -1.02 12.28
CA VAL A 295 -2.46 -0.95 11.65
C VAL A 295 -2.60 -0.59 10.18
N ILE A 296 -1.95 0.50 9.77
CA ILE A 296 -1.84 0.94 8.37
C ILE A 296 -0.36 0.93 7.99
N PRO A 297 0.13 -0.16 7.40
CA PRO A 297 1.56 -0.34 7.18
C PRO A 297 2.12 0.55 6.07
N ARG A 298 1.27 1.05 5.16
CA ARG A 298 1.71 1.89 4.04
C ARG A 298 0.62 2.84 3.58
N ILE A 299 0.82 4.15 3.87
CA ILE A 299 -0.11 5.21 3.46
C ILE A 299 0.08 5.61 2.00
N ASN A 300 1.32 5.53 1.48
CA ASN A 300 1.67 5.98 0.15
C ASN A 300 2.25 4.85 -0.73
N PRO A 301 1.42 3.92 -1.22
CA PRO A 301 1.87 2.83 -2.09
C PRO A 301 2.50 3.31 -3.41
N ASP A 302 1.96 4.35 -4.04
CA ASP A 302 2.49 4.89 -5.30
C ASP A 302 3.90 5.44 -5.14
N GLY A 303 4.15 6.21 -4.08
CA GLY A 303 5.48 6.69 -3.79
C GLY A 303 6.44 5.59 -3.34
N SER A 304 5.93 4.55 -2.67
CA SER A 304 6.72 3.35 -2.34
C SER A 304 7.15 2.64 -3.60
N TYR A 305 6.27 2.58 -4.59
CA TYR A 305 6.62 2.07 -5.90
C TYR A 305 7.76 2.87 -6.54
N LEU A 306 7.89 4.12 -6.36
CA LEU A 306 8.96 4.97 -6.89
C LEU A 306 10.15 5.14 -5.93
N PHE A 307 10.06 4.58 -4.73
CA PHE A 307 10.99 4.80 -3.64
C PHE A 307 11.31 6.30 -3.44
N THR A 308 10.28 7.12 -3.36
CA THR A 308 10.38 8.57 -3.20
C THR A 308 9.73 9.01 -1.90
N ARG A 309 10.16 10.16 -1.36
CA ARG A 309 9.52 10.78 -0.18
C ARG A 309 8.11 11.28 -0.49
N SER A 310 7.90 11.71 -1.72
CA SER A 310 6.70 12.41 -2.16
C SER A 310 5.63 11.44 -2.70
N THR A 311 4.45 11.97 -2.98
CA THR A 311 3.45 11.31 -3.81
C THR A 311 3.94 11.16 -5.23
N TYR A 312 3.21 10.39 -6.03
CA TYR A 312 3.45 10.34 -7.48
C TYR A 312 3.38 11.72 -8.15
N GLN A 313 2.66 12.67 -7.55
CA GLN A 313 2.53 14.07 -8.01
C GLN A 313 3.64 14.99 -7.48
N ASP A 314 4.67 14.42 -6.85
CA ASP A 314 5.82 15.13 -6.28
C ASP A 314 5.47 16.18 -5.21
N PHE A 315 4.57 15.85 -4.29
CA PHE A 315 4.40 16.65 -3.09
C PHE A 315 4.44 15.79 -1.81
N ASP A 316 4.90 16.39 -0.74
CA ASP A 316 5.01 15.75 0.57
C ASP A 316 3.63 15.63 1.23
N MET A 317 3.10 14.39 1.32
CA MET A 317 1.79 14.13 1.96
C MET A 317 1.77 14.60 3.42
N ASN A 318 2.88 14.50 4.14
CA ASN A 318 2.97 14.98 5.52
C ASN A 318 3.00 16.52 5.63
N ARG A 319 2.64 17.24 4.58
CA ARG A 319 2.36 18.67 4.54
C ARG A 319 0.95 18.97 4.04
N ASP A 320 0.14 17.93 3.79
CA ASP A 320 -1.17 18.07 3.14
C ASP A 320 -2.37 17.79 4.06
N HIS A 321 -2.15 17.44 5.33
CA HIS A 321 -3.22 17.13 6.30
C HIS A 321 -4.30 18.23 6.46
N MET A 322 -3.98 19.48 6.11
CA MET A 322 -4.93 20.58 6.17
C MET A 322 -5.68 20.80 4.84
N ALA A 323 -5.06 20.48 3.73
CA ALA A 323 -5.61 20.76 2.40
C ALA A 323 -6.25 19.53 1.76
N LEU A 324 -5.80 18.32 2.16
CA LEU A 324 -6.29 17.00 1.69
C LEU A 324 -6.36 16.92 0.15
N LYS A 325 -5.31 17.37 -0.50
CA LYS A 325 -5.19 17.30 -1.97
C LYS A 325 -4.89 15.89 -2.46
N ALA A 326 -4.11 15.14 -1.64
CA ALA A 326 -3.86 13.73 -1.89
C ALA A 326 -5.12 12.94 -1.55
N PRO A 327 -5.68 12.17 -2.48
CA PRO A 327 -6.81 11.30 -2.18
C PRO A 327 -6.48 10.29 -1.08
N GLU A 328 -5.25 9.81 -1.01
CA GLU A 328 -4.76 8.89 0.03
C GLU A 328 -4.97 9.48 1.44
N LEU A 329 -4.65 10.78 1.62
CA LEU A 329 -4.90 11.43 2.91
C LEU A 329 -6.38 11.66 3.18
N ALA A 330 -7.17 11.94 2.16
CA ALA A 330 -8.61 12.06 2.33
C ALA A 330 -9.21 10.73 2.80
N TYR A 331 -8.77 9.60 2.26
CA TYR A 331 -9.18 8.27 2.71
C TYR A 331 -8.72 8.00 4.15
N LEU A 332 -7.47 8.30 4.46
CA LEU A 332 -6.90 8.14 5.80
C LEU A 332 -7.70 8.94 6.85
N HIS A 333 -7.95 10.22 6.58
CA HIS A 333 -8.73 11.08 7.48
C HIS A 333 -10.19 10.64 7.61
N THR A 334 -10.78 10.10 6.55
CA THR A 334 -12.14 9.55 6.60
C THR A 334 -12.19 8.32 7.51
N ALA A 335 -11.26 7.40 7.35
CA ALA A 335 -11.16 6.23 8.22
C ALA A 335 -10.88 6.63 9.68
N TYR A 336 -9.99 7.60 9.90
CA TYR A 336 -9.73 8.13 11.23
C TYR A 336 -11.00 8.65 11.91
N GLN A 337 -11.90 9.29 11.17
CA GLN A 337 -13.18 9.75 11.70
C GLN A 337 -14.15 8.61 12.03
N TYR A 338 -14.06 7.48 11.33
CA TYR A 338 -14.89 6.32 11.63
C TYR A 338 -14.46 5.61 12.92
N PHE A 339 -13.16 5.49 13.15
CA PHE A 339 -12.61 4.76 14.31
C PHE A 339 -12.33 5.64 15.53
N MET A 340 -12.19 6.95 15.36
CA MET A 340 -11.94 7.92 16.44
C MET A 340 -10.88 7.48 17.47
N PRO A 341 -9.66 7.10 17.06
CA PRO A 341 -8.68 6.52 17.95
C PRO A 341 -8.21 7.49 19.02
N GLU A 342 -7.97 6.99 20.25
CA GLU A 342 -7.45 7.75 21.38
C GLU A 342 -5.93 7.90 21.33
N VAL A 343 -5.23 6.93 20.76
CA VAL A 343 -3.77 6.93 20.64
C VAL A 343 -3.38 6.76 19.20
N VAL A 344 -2.50 7.63 18.71
CA VAL A 344 -1.97 7.56 17.35
C VAL A 344 -0.46 7.50 17.38
N MET A 345 0.11 6.53 16.66
CA MET A 345 1.53 6.42 16.40
C MET A 345 1.77 6.58 14.90
N ASP A 346 2.63 7.54 14.54
CA ASP A 346 3.06 7.79 13.16
C ASP A 346 4.52 7.40 12.97
N GLY A 347 4.74 6.32 12.23
CA GLY A 347 6.06 5.72 12.04
C GLY A 347 6.83 6.38 10.91
N HIS A 348 8.03 6.88 11.24
CA HIS A 348 8.98 7.50 10.32
C HIS A 348 10.37 6.88 10.44
N GLU A 349 11.25 7.18 9.51
CA GLU A 349 12.68 6.94 9.59
C GLU A 349 13.46 8.25 9.56
N PHE A 350 14.57 8.27 10.30
CA PHE A 350 15.46 9.41 10.29
C PHE A 350 16.57 9.27 9.25
N THR A 351 16.94 10.39 8.65
CA THR A 351 18.09 10.48 7.76
C THR A 351 19.38 10.61 8.57
N PHE A 352 20.45 9.94 8.15
CA PHE A 352 21.78 10.13 8.70
C PHE A 352 22.29 11.54 8.41
N TYR A 353 22.80 12.21 9.43
CA TYR A 353 23.40 13.54 9.27
C TYR A 353 24.94 13.53 9.17
N GLY A 354 25.54 12.38 8.97
CA GLY A 354 26.96 12.21 8.77
C GLY A 354 27.66 11.44 9.90
N VAL A 355 28.96 11.33 9.79
CA VAL A 355 29.83 10.55 10.65
C VAL A 355 30.65 11.48 11.52
N THR A 356 30.88 11.13 12.77
CA THR A 356 31.85 11.79 13.63
C THR A 356 33.29 11.40 13.24
N GLU A 357 34.28 12.18 13.69
CA GLU A 357 35.72 11.87 13.47
C GLU A 357 36.12 10.48 14.05
N ASP A 358 35.34 9.98 15.00
CA ASP A 358 35.56 8.67 15.63
C ASP A 358 34.88 7.50 14.88
N GLY A 359 34.24 7.77 13.74
CA GLY A 359 33.56 6.76 12.91
C GLY A 359 32.11 6.44 13.35
N TYR A 360 31.56 7.15 14.32
CA TYR A 360 30.18 6.99 14.76
C TYR A 360 29.21 7.87 13.98
N MET A 361 27.98 7.43 13.82
CA MET A 361 26.95 8.26 13.24
C MET A 361 26.52 9.38 14.19
N LYS A 362 26.25 10.57 13.64
CA LYS A 362 25.84 11.72 14.46
C LYS A 362 24.49 11.55 15.14
N ASN A 363 23.64 10.71 14.60
CA ASN A 363 22.39 10.28 15.22
C ASN A 363 22.50 8.78 15.42
N ALA A 364 22.97 8.39 16.59
CA ALA A 364 23.22 6.99 16.94
C ALA A 364 22.11 6.37 17.79
N ASP A 365 20.92 6.98 17.77
CA ASP A 365 19.76 6.42 18.44
C ASP A 365 19.13 5.35 17.56
N ASP A 366 18.88 4.19 18.10
CA ASP A 366 18.19 3.11 17.38
C ASP A 366 16.72 3.42 17.20
N MET A 367 16.14 4.17 18.14
CA MET A 367 14.78 4.64 18.12
C MET A 367 14.68 6.04 18.71
N GLN A 368 13.90 6.88 18.06
CA GLN A 368 13.51 8.17 18.59
C GLN A 368 11.99 8.28 18.61
N SER A 369 11.41 8.59 19.75
CA SER A 369 10.00 8.89 19.87
C SER A 369 9.80 10.28 20.48
N THR A 370 8.78 10.98 20.05
CA THR A 370 8.44 12.32 20.51
C THR A 370 6.93 12.43 20.68
N PRO A 371 6.47 13.08 21.74
CA PRO A 371 5.05 13.43 21.82
C PRO A 371 4.70 14.35 20.66
N ALA A 372 3.42 14.60 20.46
CA ALA A 372 2.96 15.48 19.39
C ALA A 372 3.75 16.79 19.34
N SER A 373 4.36 17.07 18.20
CA SER A 373 5.32 18.18 18.06
C SER A 373 4.67 19.58 18.01
N SER A 374 3.36 19.68 18.10
CA SER A 374 2.63 20.95 18.02
C SER A 374 2.47 21.61 19.37
N LEU A 375 2.91 22.86 19.48
CA LEU A 375 2.69 23.71 20.67
C LEU A 375 1.22 24.12 20.85
N ASN A 376 0.35 23.82 19.89
CA ASN A 376 -1.07 24.19 19.92
C ASN A 376 -1.98 23.04 20.39
N ASN A 377 -1.40 21.93 20.86
CA ASN A 377 -2.18 20.84 21.43
C ASN A 377 -2.71 21.21 22.82
N ASP A 378 -3.82 20.57 23.20
CA ASP A 378 -4.31 20.64 24.58
C ASP A 378 -3.24 20.14 25.56
N PRO A 379 -2.98 20.83 26.67
CA PRO A 379 -1.97 20.41 27.64
C PRO A 379 -2.15 18.99 28.19
N LEU A 380 -3.40 18.52 28.34
CA LEU A 380 -3.68 17.15 28.78
C LEU A 380 -3.28 16.13 27.73
N VAL A 381 -3.55 16.41 26.44
CA VAL A 381 -3.11 15.55 25.31
C VAL A 381 -1.59 15.46 25.27
N ASN A 382 -0.88 16.58 25.46
CA ASN A 382 0.59 16.56 25.52
C ASN A 382 1.10 15.74 26.70
N GLN A 383 0.51 15.89 27.90
CA GLN A 383 0.92 15.10 29.06
C GLN A 383 0.74 13.60 28.82
N LEU A 384 -0.41 13.17 28.28
CA LEU A 384 -0.66 11.76 27.96
C LEU A 384 0.29 11.23 26.91
N ALA A 385 0.61 12.04 25.89
CA ALA A 385 1.59 11.67 24.88
C ALA A 385 3.02 11.54 25.45
N GLU A 386 3.42 12.43 26.39
CA GLU A 386 4.70 12.33 27.11
C GLU A 386 4.77 11.03 27.94
N GLU A 387 3.71 10.69 28.68
CA GLU A 387 3.64 9.44 29.45
C GLU A 387 3.75 8.20 28.53
N ALA A 388 3.12 8.21 27.36
CA ALA A 388 3.24 7.12 26.38
C ALA A 388 4.67 7.02 25.81
N VAL A 389 5.30 8.13 25.48
CA VAL A 389 6.68 8.20 24.98
C VAL A 389 7.67 7.72 26.03
N ASP A 390 7.50 8.10 27.29
CA ASP A 390 8.36 7.62 28.40
C ASP A 390 8.26 6.10 28.54
N GLY A 391 7.06 5.54 28.36
CA GLY A 391 6.85 4.09 28.35
C GLY A 391 7.59 3.41 27.18
N LEU A 392 7.51 3.97 25.97
CA LEU A 392 8.23 3.47 24.79
C LEU A 392 9.74 3.52 24.98
N HIS A 393 10.29 4.65 25.46
CA HIS A 393 11.72 4.79 25.73
C HIS A 393 12.21 3.80 26.79
N LYS A 394 11.43 3.60 27.85
CA LYS A 394 11.77 2.62 28.87
C LYS A 394 11.83 1.21 28.28
N ASN A 395 10.83 0.81 27.52
CA ASN A 395 10.80 -0.51 26.89
C ASN A 395 11.93 -0.71 25.87
N ALA A 396 12.24 0.31 25.07
CA ALA A 396 13.37 0.29 24.16
C ALA A 396 14.71 0.09 24.91
N THR A 397 14.93 0.89 25.95
CA THR A 397 16.14 0.78 26.79
C THR A 397 16.25 -0.58 27.48
N ASP A 398 15.16 -1.10 28.03
CA ASP A 398 15.10 -2.41 28.67
C ASP A 398 15.39 -3.55 27.67
N SER A 399 15.08 -3.35 26.40
CA SER A 399 15.36 -4.26 25.28
C SER A 399 16.78 -4.10 24.70
N GLY A 400 17.55 -3.12 25.15
CA GLY A 400 18.92 -2.87 24.73
C GLY A 400 19.06 -1.84 23.60
N LEU A 401 17.96 -1.22 23.16
CA LEU A 401 17.97 -0.12 22.19
C LEU A 401 18.34 1.22 22.86
N ARG A 402 18.77 2.18 22.06
CA ARG A 402 19.17 3.53 22.50
C ARG A 402 18.30 4.59 21.88
#